data_8e39f977a7c45348914abae01df054b5
#
_entry.id   8e39f977a7c45348914abae01df054b5
#
_cell.length_a   1.000
_cell.length_b   1.000
_cell.length_c   1.000
_cell.angle_alpha   90.00
_cell.angle_beta   90.00
_cell.angle_gamma   90.00
#
_symmetry.space_group_name_H-M   'P 1'
#
loop_
_entity.id
_entity.type
_entity.pdbx_description
1 polymer ?
#
loop_
_entity_poly.entity_id
_entity_poly.type
_entity_poly.pdbx_seq_one_letter_code
_entity_poly.pdbx_strand_id
1 'polypeptide(L)' 'MMTKPVYRTVIFGAGQIGQMTARLLGSSCKLLCFADNDSRKHGQHIGHVPVCSPDDAA' A
#
# COMPACT_ATOMS: atom_id res chain seq x y z
N MET A 1 -29.11 -1.84 5.92
CA MET A 1 -28.15 -1.53 4.84
C MET A 1 -26.87 -2.34 5.03
N MET A 2 -26.45 -3.03 4.00
CA MET A 2 -25.24 -3.84 4.09
C MET A 2 -24.01 -3.01 3.72
N THR A 3 -23.05 -2.96 4.62
CA THR A 3 -21.76 -2.34 4.35
C THR A 3 -20.88 -3.33 3.62
N LYS A 4 -20.24 -2.88 2.55
CA LYS A 4 -19.25 -3.71 1.87
C LYS A 4 -18.04 -3.88 2.77
N PRO A 5 -17.43 -5.08 2.84
CA PRO A 5 -16.20 -5.25 3.59
C PRO A 5 -15.08 -4.42 2.97
N VAL A 6 -14.25 -3.85 3.82
CA VAL A 6 -13.05 -3.14 3.40
C VAL A 6 -11.87 -4.06 3.65
N TYR A 7 -11.15 -4.38 2.58
CA TYR A 7 -10.00 -5.27 2.68
C TYR A 7 -8.75 -4.49 3.06
N ARG A 8 -8.06 -4.98 4.08
CA ARG A 8 -6.77 -4.44 4.49
C ARG A 8 -5.73 -4.95 3.51
N THR A 9 -5.05 -4.03 2.84
CA THR A 9 -4.25 -4.36 1.66
C THR A 9 -2.83 -3.82 1.82
N VAL A 10 -1.87 -4.61 1.36
CA VAL A 10 -0.47 -4.21 1.23
C VAL A 10 -0.10 -4.37 -0.24
N ILE A 11 0.53 -3.36 -0.82
CA ILE A 11 1.02 -3.43 -2.19
C ILE A 11 2.53 -3.64 -2.15
N PHE A 12 3.01 -4.69 -2.83
CA PHE A 12 4.44 -4.93 -2.95
C PHE A 12 4.98 -4.13 -4.13
N GLY A 13 5.92 -3.22 -3.82
CA GLY A 13 6.50 -2.32 -4.78
C GLY A 13 5.95 -0.91 -4.65
N ALA A 14 6.85 0.04 -4.40
CA ALA A 14 6.49 1.45 -4.23
C ALA A 14 6.79 2.29 -5.47
N GLY A 15 7.00 1.64 -6.62
CA GLY A 15 7.26 2.31 -7.89
C GLY A 15 5.95 2.75 -8.57
N GLN A 16 6.07 3.16 -9.83
CA GLN A 16 4.93 3.67 -10.59
C GLN A 16 3.79 2.65 -10.70
N ILE A 17 4.13 1.38 -10.92
CA ILE A 17 3.11 0.34 -11.07
C ILE A 17 2.36 0.15 -9.75
N GLY A 18 3.07 0.13 -8.63
CA GLY A 18 2.43 0.02 -7.31
C GLY A 18 1.50 1.20 -7.03
N GLN A 19 1.92 2.41 -7.38
CA GLN A 19 1.10 3.60 -7.21
C GLN A 19 -0.13 3.58 -8.11
N MET A 20 0.01 3.12 -9.34
CA MET A 20 -1.14 2.96 -10.24
C MET A 20 -2.12 1.92 -9.69
N THR A 21 -1.59 0.81 -9.17
CA THR A 21 -2.43 -0.22 -8.56
C THR A 21 -3.23 0.35 -7.39
N ALA A 22 -2.60 1.17 -6.55
CA ALA A 22 -3.29 1.81 -5.43
C ALA A 22 -4.47 2.67 -5.90
N ARG A 23 -4.31 3.39 -7.00
CA ARG A 23 -5.40 4.20 -7.56
C ARG A 23 -6.54 3.35 -8.06
N LEU A 24 -6.23 2.18 -8.62
CA LEU A 24 -7.25 1.29 -9.19
C LEU A 24 -8.05 0.55 -8.12
N LEU A 25 -7.47 0.35 -6.93
CA LEU A 25 -8.16 -0.37 -5.86
C LEU A 25 -9.36 0.40 -5.31
N GLY A 26 -9.30 1.72 -5.37
CA GLY A 26 -10.42 2.55 -4.93
C GLY A 26 -10.73 2.41 -3.45
N SER A 27 -12.00 2.66 -3.11
CA SER A 27 -12.45 2.69 -1.71
C SER A 27 -12.75 1.32 -1.12
N SER A 28 -12.71 0.26 -1.92
CA SER A 28 -12.98 -1.10 -1.44
C SER A 28 -11.81 -1.71 -0.67
N CYS A 29 -10.64 -1.08 -0.73
CA CYS A 29 -9.45 -1.57 -0.04
C CYS A 29 -8.87 -0.47 0.84
N LYS A 30 -8.47 -0.86 2.06
CA LYS A 30 -7.71 0.02 2.93
C LYS A 30 -6.24 -0.28 2.74
N LEU A 31 -5.54 0.60 2.04
CA LEU A 31 -4.11 0.43 1.78
C LEU A 31 -3.33 0.79 3.04
N LEU A 32 -2.64 -0.20 3.61
CA LEU A 32 -1.91 -0.03 4.86
C LEU A 32 -0.49 0.48 4.63
N CYS A 33 0.18 -0.08 3.62
CA CYS A 33 1.53 0.35 3.28
C CYS A 33 1.94 -0.18 1.91
N PHE A 34 3.02 0.41 1.38
CA PHE A 34 3.75 -0.17 0.25
C PHE A 34 4.95 -0.90 0.81
N ALA A 35 5.07 -2.19 0.52
CA ALA A 35 6.22 -2.98 0.90
C ALA A 35 7.24 -2.96 -0.24
N ASP A 36 8.46 -2.57 0.03
CA ASP A 36 9.49 -2.48 -1.00
C ASP A 36 10.83 -2.97 -0.44
N ASN A 37 11.56 -3.74 -1.24
CA ASN A 37 12.88 -4.24 -0.87
C ASN A 37 13.95 -3.13 -0.89
N ASP A 38 13.67 -2.02 -1.53
CA ASP A 38 14.63 -0.92 -1.61
C ASP A 38 14.63 -0.14 -0.30
N SER A 39 15.67 -0.34 0.51
CA SER A 39 15.77 0.31 1.82
C SER A 39 15.80 1.83 1.74
N ARG A 40 16.17 2.39 0.60
CA ARG A 40 16.18 3.85 0.41
C ARG A 40 14.79 4.45 0.41
N LYS A 41 13.78 3.63 0.13
CA LYS A 41 12.37 4.06 0.12
C LYS A 41 11.70 3.91 1.48
N HIS A 42 12.28 3.16 2.39
CA HIS A 42 11.69 2.93 3.70
C HIS A 42 11.62 4.25 4.49
N GLY A 43 10.53 4.45 5.20
CA GLY A 43 10.29 5.67 5.95
C GLY A 43 9.70 6.81 5.13
N GLN A 44 9.59 6.63 3.80
CA GLN A 44 8.91 7.59 2.95
C GLN A 44 7.41 7.31 2.94
N HIS A 45 6.65 8.28 2.45
CA HIS A 45 5.21 8.14 2.27
C HIS A 45 4.84 8.47 0.84
N ILE A 46 3.86 7.72 0.32
CA ILE A 46 3.24 8.01 -0.96
C ILE A 46 1.82 8.45 -0.64
N GLY A 47 1.57 9.76 -0.74
CA GLY A 47 0.35 10.33 -0.20
C GLY A 47 0.35 10.17 1.32
N HIS A 48 -0.64 9.47 1.85
CA HIS A 48 -0.74 9.18 3.28
C HIS A 48 -0.25 7.78 3.64
N VAL A 49 0.29 7.04 2.68
CA VAL A 49 0.59 5.63 2.85
C VAL A 49 2.10 5.44 3.02
N PRO A 50 2.55 4.82 4.12
CA PRO A 50 3.98 4.64 4.35
C PRO A 50 4.57 3.54 3.47
N VAL A 51 5.87 3.66 3.22
CA VAL A 51 6.67 2.61 2.58
C VAL A 51 7.47 1.90 3.67
N CYS A 52 7.38 0.59 3.71
CA CYS A 52 8.05 -0.22 4.72
C CYS A 52 8.75 -1.42 4.07
N SER A 53 9.54 -2.13 4.87
CA SER A 53 10.15 -3.37 4.41
C SER A 53 9.08 -4.47 4.30
N PRO A 54 9.29 -5.49 3.45
CA PRO A 54 8.37 -6.63 3.40
C PRO A 54 8.21 -7.33 4.75
N ASP A 55 9.25 -7.38 5.56
CA ASP A 55 9.19 -7.99 6.89
C ASP A 55 8.25 -7.21 7.82
N ASP A 56 8.30 -5.89 7.75
CA ASP A 56 7.43 -5.04 8.56
C ASP A 56 5.98 -5.07 8.08
N ALA A 57 5.77 -5.38 6.82
CA ALA A 57 4.43 -5.44 6.23
C ALA A 57 3.72 -6.77 6.52
N ALA A 58 4.47 -7.78 6.90
CA ALA A 58 3.92 -9.13 7.12
C ALA A 58 3.06 -9.24 8.39
#